data_3e21f5b0b14db1c8b6c4d54afe8a333d
#
_entry.id   3e21f5b0b14db1c8b6c4d54afe8a333d
#
_cell.length_a   1.000
_cell.length_b   1.000
_cell.length_c   1.000
_cell.angle_alpha   90.00
_cell.angle_beta   90.00
_cell.angle_gamma   90.00
#
_symmetry.space_group_name_H-M   'P 1'
#
loop_
_entity.id
_entity.type
_entity.pdbx_description
1 polymer ?
#
loop_
_entity_poly.entity_id
_entity_poly.type
_entity_poly.pdbx_seq_one_letter_code
_entity_poly.pdbx_strand_id
1 'polypeptide(L)'
;MLSSIERQFVRTERPLYGHLVTLLENAIARGELPSGSRVPPERTLAQRLRISRTTVVSAYRELEARGLLRGYVGRGTFVCAAPEPEGTPFAWRGKIAAAALRSSDSTLRDIVRHSSDARLLSLAAGEPAIDKFPNEAFHEAVSHVLRTEPLAAWGHGPTEGQPALREAIADRYGVPRESVLILSGAQQGLDLLARCLVDPGDAVVMDRPGYLGAIQSFRAAGAKLVGWDILRADIDELEDLLVRYRPKLIYTNPTFQNPTGSTLPIRARREVLTLAQRYRVPIVEDATYGDLYFTDPPPPSLRELDDHNLVIYLNSFSKVMAPGLRLGWIAAAPSIVDQIAIIKQRMDPHTPNLVQLAIARLIRQGAFDAHLRTIRLEHAKRCAQMVSAIQRYVPRGSLRIGRPSGGLYLWCRLAPGMSANALLDRALASGVAFVAGTAFYPDPAGDSDLRLCFTSVLPSQMDESIRKLGACIADARLSQTA
;
A
#
# COMPACT_ATOMS: atom_id res chain seq x y z
N MET A 1 7.71 2.35 24.14
CA MET A 1 6.39 1.80 24.55
C MET A 1 6.19 1.76 26.06
N LEU A 2 6.81 0.86 26.84
CA LEU A 2 6.66 0.81 28.32
C LEU A 2 7.22 2.03 29.07
N SER A 3 8.26 2.66 28.55
CA SER A 3 8.91 3.84 29.14
C SER A 3 7.99 5.08 29.28
N SER A 4 6.95 5.20 28.46
CA SER A 4 5.96 6.29 28.56
C SER A 4 5.00 6.02 29.72
N ILE A 5 4.47 4.82 29.82
CA ILE A 5 3.57 4.40 30.91
C ILE A 5 4.30 4.43 32.26
N GLU A 6 5.55 3.96 32.30
CA GLU A 6 6.39 3.99 33.53
C GLU A 6 6.65 5.40 34.04
N ARG A 7 6.85 6.36 33.13
CA ARG A 7 7.06 7.79 33.49
C ARG A 7 5.79 8.49 33.97
N GLN A 8 4.63 8.10 33.46
CA GLN A 8 3.34 8.72 33.77
C GLN A 8 2.63 8.07 34.95
N PHE A 9 3.06 6.87 35.39
CA PHE A 9 2.43 6.15 36.48
C PHE A 9 2.78 6.74 37.85
N VAL A 10 1.82 7.42 38.50
CA VAL A 10 1.95 8.05 39.82
C VAL A 10 1.41 7.12 40.89
N ARG A 11 2.25 6.69 41.82
CA ARG A 11 1.91 5.71 42.87
C ARG A 11 0.99 6.23 43.98
N THR A 12 0.81 7.53 44.09
CA THR A 12 -0.02 8.18 45.08
C THR A 12 -1.50 8.27 44.70
N GLU A 13 -1.82 8.10 43.42
CA GLU A 13 -3.21 8.10 42.96
C GLU A 13 -3.92 6.78 43.28
N ARG A 14 -5.03 6.86 43.96
CA ARG A 14 -5.82 5.69 44.35
C ARG A 14 -7.27 5.79 43.84
N PRO A 15 -7.86 4.66 43.40
CA PRO A 15 -7.31 3.29 43.41
C PRO A 15 -6.27 3.07 42.29
N LEU A 16 -5.13 2.46 42.62
CA LEU A 16 -3.98 2.23 41.68
C LEU A 16 -4.39 1.50 40.41
N TYR A 17 -5.33 0.58 40.46
CA TYR A 17 -5.80 -0.13 39.26
C TYR A 17 -6.55 0.82 38.30
N GLY A 18 -7.37 1.72 38.85
CA GLY A 18 -8.11 2.71 38.06
C GLY A 18 -7.18 3.68 37.35
N HIS A 19 -6.13 4.16 38.03
CA HIS A 19 -5.10 4.99 37.41
C HIS A 19 -4.37 4.24 36.28
N LEU A 20 -4.03 2.96 36.49
CA LEU A 20 -3.42 2.12 35.46
C LEU A 20 -4.36 1.89 34.26
N VAL A 21 -5.65 1.69 34.48
CA VAL A 21 -6.68 1.59 33.44
C VAL A 21 -6.68 2.85 32.59
N THR A 22 -6.77 4.03 33.21
CA THR A 22 -6.80 5.32 32.51
C THR A 22 -5.51 5.55 31.69
N LEU A 23 -4.35 5.23 32.23
CA LEU A 23 -3.09 5.38 31.50
C LEU A 23 -3.00 4.45 30.29
N LEU A 24 -3.38 3.18 30.43
CA LEU A 24 -3.38 2.23 29.32
C LEU A 24 -4.43 2.60 28.26
N GLU A 25 -5.62 3.02 28.69
CA GLU A 25 -6.68 3.49 27.82
C GLU A 25 -6.24 4.71 26.99
N ASN A 26 -5.61 5.69 27.64
CA ASN A 26 -5.04 6.85 26.94
C ASN A 26 -3.90 6.48 25.99
N ALA A 27 -3.04 5.53 26.36
CA ALA A 27 -1.96 5.03 25.49
C ALA A 27 -2.52 4.30 24.26
N ILE A 28 -3.61 3.55 24.44
CA ILE A 28 -4.35 2.91 23.32
C ILE A 28 -5.00 3.98 22.45
N ALA A 29 -5.67 4.95 23.04
CA ALA A 29 -6.35 6.03 22.30
C ALA A 29 -5.38 6.89 21.49
N ARG A 30 -4.17 7.15 22.01
CA ARG A 30 -3.11 7.90 21.31
C ARG A 30 -2.29 7.06 20.33
N GLY A 31 -2.59 5.75 20.21
CA GLY A 31 -1.84 4.84 19.35
C GLY A 31 -0.44 4.46 19.87
N GLU A 32 -0.07 4.86 21.07
CA GLU A 32 1.19 4.44 21.72
C GLU A 32 1.21 2.92 21.99
N LEU A 33 0.02 2.34 22.18
CA LEU A 33 -0.26 0.91 22.21
C LEU A 33 -1.14 0.57 20.99
N PRO A 34 -0.56 0.25 19.84
CA PRO A 34 -1.34 -0.02 18.64
C PRO A 34 -2.25 -1.26 18.79
N SER A 35 -3.40 -1.23 18.12
CA SER A 35 -4.26 -2.39 18.02
C SER A 35 -3.50 -3.61 17.48
N GLY A 36 -3.77 -4.78 18.04
CA GLY A 36 -3.06 -6.02 17.73
C GLY A 36 -1.69 -6.17 18.41
N SER A 37 -1.17 -5.12 19.07
CA SER A 37 0.07 -5.24 19.84
C SER A 37 -0.15 -6.02 21.15
N ARG A 38 0.88 -6.78 21.53
CA ARG A 38 0.87 -7.54 22.77
C ARG A 38 1.21 -6.61 23.94
N VAL A 39 0.33 -6.54 24.96
CA VAL A 39 0.68 -5.88 26.22
C VAL A 39 1.61 -6.77 27.06
N PRO A 40 2.43 -6.18 27.95
CA PRO A 40 3.34 -6.96 28.78
C PRO A 40 2.60 -7.99 29.62
N PRO A 41 3.22 -9.16 29.90
CA PRO A 41 2.68 -10.09 30.86
C PRO A 41 2.46 -9.39 32.22
N GLU A 42 1.36 -9.71 32.87
CA GLU A 42 0.94 -9.11 34.15
C GLU A 42 2.10 -9.03 35.17
N ARG A 43 2.86 -10.13 35.27
CA ARG A 43 4.02 -10.22 36.19
C ARG A 43 5.11 -9.21 35.82
N THR A 44 5.40 -9.08 34.55
CA THR A 44 6.42 -8.14 34.04
C THR A 44 6.02 -6.68 34.27
N LEU A 45 4.75 -6.34 33.98
CA LEU A 45 4.25 -4.99 34.19
C LEU A 45 4.21 -4.63 35.68
N ALA A 46 3.76 -5.57 36.52
CA ALA A 46 3.75 -5.39 38.00
C ALA A 46 5.15 -5.12 38.54
N GLN A 47 6.16 -5.88 38.10
CA GLN A 47 7.55 -5.66 38.51
C GLN A 47 8.09 -4.29 38.08
N ARG A 48 7.84 -3.88 36.83
CA ARG A 48 8.31 -2.60 36.30
C ARG A 48 7.67 -1.40 36.97
N LEU A 49 6.35 -1.46 37.21
CA LEU A 49 5.63 -0.40 37.90
C LEU A 49 5.77 -0.49 39.45
N ARG A 50 6.39 -1.57 39.95
CA ARG A 50 6.55 -1.88 41.39
C ARG A 50 5.21 -1.84 42.13
N ILE A 51 4.17 -2.47 41.62
CA ILE A 51 2.84 -2.64 42.18
C ILE A 51 2.52 -4.13 42.31
N SER A 52 1.39 -4.45 43.00
CA SER A 52 0.96 -5.84 43.10
C SER A 52 0.52 -6.40 41.76
N ARG A 53 0.78 -7.70 41.51
CA ARG A 53 0.24 -8.40 40.34
C ARG A 53 -1.28 -8.31 40.28
N THR A 54 -1.95 -8.39 41.42
CA THR A 54 -3.40 -8.27 41.52
C THR A 54 -3.92 -6.94 40.96
N THR A 55 -3.21 -5.84 41.20
CA THR A 55 -3.53 -4.51 40.62
C THR A 55 -3.50 -4.53 39.09
N VAL A 56 -2.48 -5.16 38.50
CA VAL A 56 -2.37 -5.27 37.05
C VAL A 56 -3.43 -6.20 36.47
N VAL A 57 -3.70 -7.34 37.15
CA VAL A 57 -4.76 -8.27 36.73
C VAL A 57 -6.14 -7.58 36.76
N SER A 58 -6.42 -6.79 37.78
CA SER A 58 -7.66 -6.03 37.88
C SER A 58 -7.78 -4.98 36.78
N ALA A 59 -6.70 -4.26 36.49
CA ALA A 59 -6.65 -3.30 35.36
C ALA A 59 -6.86 -3.98 34.00
N TYR A 60 -6.21 -5.12 33.76
CA TYR A 60 -6.38 -5.85 32.51
C TYR A 60 -7.78 -6.41 32.33
N ARG A 61 -8.37 -6.96 33.40
CA ARG A 61 -9.76 -7.43 33.36
C ARG A 61 -10.75 -6.30 33.09
N GLU A 62 -10.53 -5.14 33.69
CA GLU A 62 -11.36 -3.95 33.45
C GLU A 62 -11.25 -3.52 31.98
N LEU A 63 -10.03 -3.47 31.42
CA LEU A 63 -9.80 -3.15 30.01
C LEU A 63 -10.33 -4.25 29.07
N GLU A 64 -10.32 -5.51 29.50
CA GLU A 64 -10.97 -6.61 28.76
C GLU A 64 -12.51 -6.47 28.81
N ALA A 65 -13.08 -6.11 29.93
CA ALA A 65 -14.52 -5.84 30.08
C ALA A 65 -14.95 -4.65 29.19
N ARG A 66 -14.09 -3.65 29.02
CA ARG A 66 -14.29 -2.51 28.11
C ARG A 66 -13.98 -2.85 26.65
N GLY A 67 -13.54 -4.06 26.36
CA GLY A 67 -13.16 -4.48 25.00
C GLY A 67 -11.87 -3.87 24.46
N LEU A 68 -11.04 -3.25 25.30
CA LEU A 68 -9.77 -2.61 24.92
C LEU A 68 -8.60 -3.59 24.92
N LEU A 69 -8.69 -4.66 25.70
CA LEU A 69 -7.73 -5.76 25.71
C LEU A 69 -8.46 -7.09 25.46
N ARG A 70 -7.69 -8.10 25.04
CA ARG A 70 -8.19 -9.47 24.90
C ARG A 70 -7.08 -10.47 25.24
N GLY A 71 -7.34 -11.33 26.21
CA GLY A 71 -6.47 -12.44 26.58
C GLY A 71 -6.66 -13.65 25.67
N TYR A 72 -5.55 -14.27 25.25
CA TYR A 72 -5.54 -15.55 24.55
C TYR A 72 -4.71 -16.55 25.34
N VAL A 73 -5.30 -17.71 25.62
CA VAL A 73 -4.64 -18.77 26.37
C VAL A 73 -3.33 -19.19 25.64
N GLY A 74 -2.23 -19.16 26.36
CA GLY A 74 -0.89 -19.50 25.82
C GLY A 74 -0.24 -18.44 24.95
N ARG A 75 -0.97 -17.39 24.51
CA ARG A 75 -0.44 -16.35 23.59
C ARG A 75 -0.24 -14.99 24.27
N GLY A 76 -0.94 -14.71 25.38
CA GLY A 76 -0.87 -13.45 26.11
C GLY A 76 -2.05 -12.54 25.84
N THR A 77 -1.99 -11.30 26.36
CA THR A 77 -3.04 -10.29 26.23
C THR A 77 -2.65 -9.27 25.15
N PHE A 78 -3.61 -8.91 24.31
CA PHE A 78 -3.40 -8.03 23.14
C PHE A 78 -4.36 -6.83 23.21
N VAL A 79 -3.90 -5.70 22.65
CA VAL A 79 -4.72 -4.50 22.50
C VAL A 79 -5.79 -4.75 21.44
N CYS A 80 -7.05 -4.59 21.81
CA CYS A 80 -8.16 -4.43 20.88
C CYS A 80 -8.18 -2.98 20.35
N ALA A 81 -8.94 -2.65 19.31
CA ALA A 81 -8.96 -1.30 18.72
C ALA A 81 -9.24 -0.18 19.74
N ALA A 82 -9.04 1.11 19.38
CA ALA A 82 -9.29 2.29 20.24
C ALA A 82 -10.74 2.40 20.80
N PRO A 83 -11.04 3.10 21.91
CA PRO A 83 -12.36 3.10 22.56
C PRO A 83 -13.52 3.51 21.63
N GLU A 84 -14.69 2.90 21.79
CA GLU A 84 -15.90 3.33 21.07
C GLU A 84 -16.30 4.73 21.55
N PRO A 85 -16.85 5.59 20.66
CA PRO A 85 -17.39 6.87 21.08
C PRO A 85 -18.42 6.68 22.20
N GLU A 86 -18.40 7.56 23.21
CA GLU A 86 -19.41 7.56 24.27
C GLU A 86 -20.82 7.62 23.66
N GLY A 87 -21.70 6.71 24.10
CA GLY A 87 -23.10 6.66 23.64
C GLY A 87 -23.46 5.53 22.67
N THR A 88 -22.54 4.63 22.30
CA THR A 88 -22.90 3.43 21.51
C THR A 88 -23.61 2.38 22.40
N PRO A 89 -24.90 2.03 22.11
CA PRO A 89 -25.67 1.11 22.95
C PRO A 89 -25.16 -0.33 22.97
N PHE A 90 -24.26 -0.70 22.05
CA PHE A 90 -23.74 -2.06 21.91
C PHE A 90 -22.23 -2.06 21.66
N ALA A 91 -21.48 -2.83 22.46
CA ALA A 91 -20.03 -2.96 22.37
C ALA A 91 -19.59 -3.87 21.20
N TRP A 92 -19.63 -3.36 19.98
CA TRP A 92 -19.26 -4.08 18.76
C TRP A 92 -17.83 -4.63 18.77
N ARG A 93 -16.90 -3.95 19.44
CA ARG A 93 -15.47 -4.31 19.46
C ARG A 93 -15.20 -5.69 20.01
N GLY A 94 -15.92 -6.10 21.05
CA GLY A 94 -15.82 -7.45 21.60
C GLY A 94 -16.29 -8.56 20.65
N LYS A 95 -16.95 -8.17 19.53
CA LYS A 95 -17.46 -9.07 18.49
C LYS A 95 -16.58 -9.10 17.24
N ILE A 96 -15.62 -8.19 17.11
CA ILE A 96 -14.72 -8.14 15.94
C ILE A 96 -13.81 -9.37 15.94
N ALA A 97 -13.77 -10.08 14.82
CA ALA A 97 -12.92 -11.25 14.64
C ALA A 97 -11.41 -10.86 14.74
N ALA A 98 -10.61 -11.76 15.33
CA ALA A 98 -9.16 -11.55 15.44
C ALA A 98 -8.47 -11.32 14.07
N ALA A 99 -9.01 -11.93 12.99
CA ALA A 99 -8.54 -11.70 11.64
C ALA A 99 -8.72 -10.25 11.18
N ALA A 100 -9.87 -9.63 11.50
CA ALA A 100 -10.14 -8.23 11.17
C ALA A 100 -9.24 -7.26 11.95
N LEU A 101 -8.89 -7.61 13.18
CA LEU A 101 -7.98 -6.81 14.02
C LEU A 101 -6.51 -6.82 13.51
N ARG A 102 -6.10 -7.83 12.74
CA ARG A 102 -4.78 -7.82 12.07
C ARG A 102 -4.65 -6.75 10.98
N SER A 103 -5.78 -6.26 10.48
CA SER A 103 -5.90 -5.25 9.42
C SER A 103 -6.16 -3.84 9.95
N SER A 104 -5.86 -3.55 11.22
CA SER A 104 -6.21 -2.28 11.87
C SER A 104 -5.28 -1.10 11.53
N ASP A 105 -4.34 -1.26 10.62
CA ASP A 105 -3.48 -0.18 10.14
C ASP A 105 -4.30 0.82 9.29
N SER A 106 -4.46 2.04 9.82
CA SER A 106 -5.25 3.11 9.18
C SER A 106 -4.50 3.92 8.14
N THR A 107 -3.20 3.67 7.93
CA THR A 107 -2.32 4.52 7.12
C THR A 107 -2.87 4.76 5.71
N LEU A 108 -3.36 3.71 5.03
CA LEU A 108 -3.96 3.87 3.70
C LEU A 108 -5.23 4.74 3.73
N ARG A 109 -6.06 4.57 4.76
CA ARG A 109 -7.28 5.37 4.98
C ARG A 109 -6.93 6.84 5.25
N ASP A 110 -5.88 7.10 6.02
CA ASP A 110 -5.41 8.44 6.32
C ASP A 110 -4.83 9.13 5.07
N ILE A 111 -4.09 8.39 4.23
CA ILE A 111 -3.63 8.89 2.91
C ILE A 111 -4.81 9.31 2.05
N VAL A 112 -5.85 8.46 1.94
CA VAL A 112 -7.06 8.78 1.16
C VAL A 112 -7.77 10.00 1.73
N ARG A 113 -7.93 10.09 3.06
CA ARG A 113 -8.55 11.23 3.73
C ARG A 113 -7.79 12.53 3.46
N HIS A 114 -6.46 12.53 3.58
CA HIS A 114 -5.64 13.71 3.28
C HIS A 114 -5.67 14.07 1.79
N SER A 115 -5.86 13.10 0.90
CA SER A 115 -5.97 13.35 -0.54
C SER A 115 -7.32 13.95 -0.93
N SER A 116 -8.37 13.71 -0.14
CA SER A 116 -9.73 14.23 -0.36
C SER A 116 -10.01 15.54 0.38
N ASP A 117 -9.10 16.01 1.24
CA ASP A 117 -9.26 17.26 1.97
C ASP A 117 -8.85 18.45 1.08
N ALA A 118 -9.83 19.22 0.62
CA ALA A 118 -9.63 20.38 -0.26
C ALA A 118 -8.74 21.49 0.35
N ARG A 119 -8.50 21.46 1.68
CA ARG A 119 -7.63 22.42 2.38
C ARG A 119 -6.14 22.03 2.23
N LEU A 120 -5.84 20.82 1.78
CA LEU A 120 -4.49 20.29 1.67
C LEU A 120 -4.04 20.25 0.20
N LEU A 121 -2.83 20.70 -0.04
CA LEU A 121 -2.10 20.41 -1.27
C LEU A 121 -1.45 19.01 -1.11
N SER A 122 -2.16 17.98 -1.62
CA SER A 122 -1.78 16.60 -1.33
C SER A 122 -0.77 16.06 -2.33
N LEU A 123 0.47 15.85 -1.88
CA LEU A 123 1.52 15.08 -2.57
C LEU A 123 1.50 13.59 -2.15
N ALA A 124 0.46 13.16 -1.43
CA ALA A 124 0.32 11.81 -0.88
C ALA A 124 -0.41 10.84 -1.80
N ALA A 125 -1.39 11.33 -2.59
CA ALA A 125 -2.19 10.49 -3.48
C ALA A 125 -1.32 9.80 -4.55
N GLY A 126 -1.65 8.56 -4.84
CA GLY A 126 -1.02 7.83 -5.95
C GLY A 126 -1.90 7.86 -7.19
N GLU A 127 -2.26 9.04 -7.67
CA GLU A 127 -3.17 9.22 -8.79
C GLU A 127 -2.42 9.67 -10.05
N PRO A 128 -2.82 9.21 -11.24
CA PRO A 128 -2.28 9.75 -12.50
C PRO A 128 -2.73 11.20 -12.69
N ALA A 129 -2.28 11.84 -13.75
CA ALA A 129 -2.76 13.17 -14.15
C ALA A 129 -4.23 13.09 -14.62
N ILE A 130 -5.18 13.06 -13.66
CA ILE A 130 -6.63 12.86 -13.93
C ILE A 130 -7.21 13.97 -14.82
N ASP A 131 -6.65 15.19 -14.76
CA ASP A 131 -6.98 16.29 -15.65
C ASP A 131 -6.70 16.01 -17.14
N LYS A 132 -5.97 14.92 -17.43
CA LYS A 132 -5.68 14.42 -18.78
C LYS A 132 -6.51 13.18 -19.15
N PHE A 133 -7.49 12.80 -18.34
CA PHE A 133 -8.36 11.67 -18.68
C PHE A 133 -9.06 11.89 -20.02
N PRO A 134 -9.15 10.91 -20.92
CA PRO A 134 -9.70 11.07 -22.27
C PRO A 134 -11.23 11.04 -22.26
N ASN A 135 -11.84 12.10 -21.67
CA ASN A 135 -13.28 12.17 -21.40
C ASN A 135 -14.13 11.92 -22.64
N GLU A 136 -13.79 12.55 -23.78
CA GLU A 136 -14.57 12.42 -25.04
C GLU A 136 -14.54 11.00 -25.57
N ALA A 137 -13.35 10.41 -25.67
CA ALA A 137 -13.22 9.03 -26.16
C ALA A 137 -13.90 8.02 -25.21
N PHE A 138 -13.82 8.25 -23.89
CA PHE A 138 -14.50 7.40 -22.91
C PHE A 138 -16.02 7.57 -22.98
N HIS A 139 -16.52 8.79 -23.11
CA HIS A 139 -17.94 9.07 -23.30
C HIS A 139 -18.48 8.38 -24.57
N GLU A 140 -17.76 8.48 -25.69
CA GLU A 140 -18.13 7.80 -26.93
C GLU A 140 -18.16 6.28 -26.76
N ALA A 141 -17.16 5.70 -26.10
CA ALA A 141 -17.08 4.28 -25.83
C ALA A 141 -18.27 3.78 -25.00
N VAL A 142 -18.59 4.49 -23.90
CA VAL A 142 -19.74 4.19 -23.03
C VAL A 142 -21.04 4.31 -23.82
N SER A 143 -21.24 5.40 -24.56
CA SER A 143 -22.45 5.63 -25.38
C SER A 143 -22.65 4.56 -26.45
N HIS A 144 -21.56 4.11 -27.07
CA HIS A 144 -21.60 3.02 -28.04
C HIS A 144 -22.05 1.71 -27.37
N VAL A 145 -21.42 1.31 -26.25
CA VAL A 145 -21.78 0.09 -25.51
C VAL A 145 -23.28 0.10 -25.13
N LEU A 146 -23.77 1.22 -24.62
CA LEU A 146 -25.17 1.33 -24.22
C LEU A 146 -26.15 1.22 -25.39
N ARG A 147 -25.74 1.59 -26.60
CA ARG A 147 -26.57 1.45 -27.81
C ARG A 147 -26.51 0.05 -28.39
N THR A 148 -25.34 -0.60 -28.36
CA THR A 148 -25.13 -1.87 -29.12
C THR A 148 -25.18 -3.10 -28.24
N GLU A 149 -24.84 -3.00 -26.96
CA GLU A 149 -24.71 -4.13 -26.04
C GLU A 149 -25.38 -3.86 -24.66
N PRO A 150 -26.62 -3.27 -24.63
CA PRO A 150 -27.23 -2.85 -23.35
C PRO A 150 -27.44 -4.02 -22.37
N LEU A 151 -27.77 -5.20 -22.89
CA LEU A 151 -27.97 -6.38 -22.04
C LEU A 151 -26.66 -6.87 -21.41
N ALA A 152 -25.55 -6.83 -22.14
CA ALA A 152 -24.23 -7.17 -21.61
C ALA A 152 -23.74 -6.14 -20.57
N ALA A 153 -24.07 -4.86 -20.78
CA ALA A 153 -23.70 -3.78 -19.87
C ALA A 153 -24.40 -3.88 -18.52
N TRP A 154 -25.68 -4.25 -18.48
CA TRP A 154 -26.52 -4.22 -17.27
C TRP A 154 -26.80 -5.59 -16.66
N GLY A 155 -26.63 -6.66 -17.42
CA GLY A 155 -26.86 -8.04 -16.95
C GLY A 155 -25.72 -8.55 -16.06
N HIS A 156 -25.93 -9.76 -15.55
CA HIS A 156 -24.82 -10.49 -14.92
C HIS A 156 -23.75 -10.83 -15.97
N GLY A 157 -22.49 -10.69 -15.56
CA GLY A 157 -21.33 -11.04 -16.37
C GLY A 157 -20.57 -12.25 -15.84
N PRO A 158 -19.62 -12.78 -16.63
CA PRO A 158 -18.70 -13.80 -16.15
C PRO A 158 -17.83 -13.28 -15.00
N THR A 159 -17.56 -14.15 -14.03
CA THR A 159 -16.68 -13.82 -12.90
C THR A 159 -15.28 -13.46 -13.37
N GLU A 160 -14.80 -14.13 -14.40
CA GLU A 160 -13.49 -13.89 -15.02
C GLU A 160 -13.41 -12.56 -15.76
N GLY A 161 -14.54 -11.95 -16.04
CA GLY A 161 -14.66 -10.68 -16.77
C GLY A 161 -15.17 -10.84 -18.21
N GLN A 162 -15.54 -9.70 -18.80
CA GLN A 162 -16.09 -9.65 -20.15
C GLN A 162 -15.06 -10.17 -21.18
N PRO A 163 -15.48 -11.10 -22.07
CA PRO A 163 -14.60 -11.67 -23.09
C PRO A 163 -13.88 -10.63 -23.92
N ALA A 164 -14.60 -9.56 -24.30
CA ALA A 164 -14.05 -8.47 -25.09
C ALA A 164 -12.85 -7.77 -24.43
N LEU A 165 -12.88 -7.60 -23.10
CA LEU A 165 -11.75 -7.00 -22.37
C LEU A 165 -10.61 -7.99 -22.16
N ARG A 166 -10.93 -9.25 -21.83
CA ARG A 166 -9.94 -10.32 -21.68
C ARG A 166 -9.13 -10.52 -22.96
N GLU A 167 -9.80 -10.53 -24.13
CA GLU A 167 -9.15 -10.58 -25.45
C GLU A 167 -8.27 -9.35 -25.71
N ALA A 168 -8.80 -8.14 -25.49
CA ALA A 168 -8.03 -6.92 -25.69
C ALA A 168 -6.76 -6.84 -24.81
N ILE A 169 -6.82 -7.37 -23.59
CA ILE A 169 -5.66 -7.50 -22.70
C ILE A 169 -4.71 -8.57 -23.21
N ALA A 170 -5.24 -9.74 -23.60
CA ALA A 170 -4.47 -10.87 -24.13
C ALA A 170 -3.63 -10.45 -25.34
N ASP A 171 -4.25 -9.78 -26.30
CA ASP A 171 -3.59 -9.27 -27.50
C ASP A 171 -2.52 -8.23 -27.20
N ARG A 172 -2.82 -7.30 -26.25
CA ARG A 172 -1.91 -6.20 -25.92
C ARG A 172 -0.66 -6.65 -25.15
N TYR A 173 -0.82 -7.61 -24.22
CA TYR A 173 0.25 -8.03 -23.32
C TYR A 173 0.83 -9.42 -23.67
N GLY A 174 0.43 -10.00 -24.81
CA GLY A 174 0.97 -11.27 -25.28
C GLY A 174 0.71 -12.44 -24.33
N VAL A 175 -0.47 -12.48 -23.69
CA VAL A 175 -0.86 -13.55 -22.77
C VAL A 175 -2.07 -14.31 -23.29
N PRO A 176 -2.24 -15.62 -22.98
CA PRO A 176 -3.45 -16.34 -23.35
C PRO A 176 -4.71 -15.74 -22.69
N ARG A 177 -5.81 -15.66 -23.41
CA ARG A 177 -7.08 -15.12 -22.88
C ARG A 177 -7.54 -15.85 -21.62
N GLU A 178 -7.41 -17.16 -21.58
CA GLU A 178 -7.77 -18.02 -20.44
C GLU A 178 -6.94 -17.74 -19.19
N SER A 179 -5.75 -17.17 -19.35
CA SER A 179 -4.89 -16.74 -18.26
C SER A 179 -5.33 -15.42 -17.62
N VAL A 180 -6.27 -14.67 -18.23
CA VAL A 180 -6.66 -13.33 -17.78
C VAL A 180 -7.90 -13.39 -16.90
N LEU A 181 -7.83 -12.79 -15.70
CA LEU A 181 -8.96 -12.55 -14.79
C LEU A 181 -9.11 -11.05 -14.52
N ILE A 182 -10.30 -10.51 -14.76
CA ILE A 182 -10.62 -9.11 -14.50
C ILE A 182 -10.99 -8.91 -13.02
N LEU A 183 -10.54 -7.79 -12.47
CA LEU A 183 -10.63 -7.44 -11.05
C LEU A 183 -11.20 -6.04 -10.84
N SER A 184 -11.76 -5.79 -9.67
CA SER A 184 -12.18 -4.46 -9.23
C SER A 184 -10.98 -3.63 -8.70
N GLY A 185 -9.89 -3.61 -9.49
CA GLY A 185 -8.59 -2.99 -9.24
C GLY A 185 -7.56 -3.95 -8.64
N ALA A 186 -6.27 -3.58 -8.73
CA ALA A 186 -5.15 -4.41 -8.26
C ALA A 186 -5.22 -4.74 -6.75
N GLN A 187 -5.83 -3.88 -5.93
CA GLN A 187 -5.98 -4.14 -4.49
C GLN A 187 -6.86 -5.37 -4.22
N GLN A 188 -7.94 -5.59 -5.02
CA GLN A 188 -8.71 -6.83 -4.95
C GLN A 188 -7.83 -8.03 -5.32
N GLY A 189 -6.98 -7.88 -6.33
CA GLY A 189 -6.04 -8.94 -6.72
C GLY A 189 -5.08 -9.32 -5.61
N LEU A 190 -4.52 -8.34 -4.90
CA LEU A 190 -3.64 -8.59 -3.76
C LEU A 190 -4.35 -9.33 -2.62
N ASP A 191 -5.57 -8.94 -2.28
CA ASP A 191 -6.36 -9.61 -1.24
C ASP A 191 -6.72 -11.05 -1.66
N LEU A 192 -7.13 -11.25 -2.91
CA LEU A 192 -7.45 -12.57 -3.45
C LEU A 192 -6.21 -13.49 -3.49
N LEU A 193 -5.06 -12.96 -3.92
CA LEU A 193 -3.79 -13.70 -3.94
C LEU A 193 -3.34 -14.08 -2.52
N ALA A 194 -3.44 -13.14 -1.57
CA ALA A 194 -3.12 -13.42 -0.18
C ALA A 194 -4.01 -14.54 0.40
N ARG A 195 -5.32 -14.51 0.11
CA ARG A 195 -6.26 -15.57 0.54
C ARG A 195 -6.08 -16.89 -0.18
N CYS A 196 -5.65 -16.87 -1.44
CA CYS A 196 -5.47 -18.07 -2.26
C CYS A 196 -4.17 -18.80 -1.93
N LEU A 197 -3.10 -18.06 -1.65
CA LEU A 197 -1.75 -18.62 -1.63
C LEU A 197 -1.10 -18.64 -0.24
N VAL A 198 -1.66 -17.95 0.77
CA VAL A 198 -0.97 -17.74 2.05
C VAL A 198 -1.81 -18.23 3.22
N ASP A 199 -1.25 -19.14 3.99
CA ASP A 199 -1.77 -19.53 5.29
C ASP A 199 -1.16 -18.68 6.41
N PRO A 200 -1.87 -18.49 7.56
CA PRO A 200 -1.32 -17.76 8.69
C PRO A 200 -0.01 -18.38 9.20
N GLY A 201 1.06 -17.58 9.17
CA GLY A 201 2.41 -17.99 9.58
C GLY A 201 3.36 -18.25 8.41
N ASP A 202 2.85 -18.40 7.18
CA ASP A 202 3.67 -18.51 5.99
C ASP A 202 4.55 -17.26 5.80
N ALA A 203 5.78 -17.46 5.34
CA ALA A 203 6.65 -16.35 4.98
C ALA A 203 6.34 -15.84 3.56
N VAL A 204 6.34 -14.53 3.38
CA VAL A 204 6.27 -13.85 2.10
C VAL A 204 7.47 -12.92 1.98
N VAL A 205 8.34 -13.15 0.99
CA VAL A 205 9.40 -12.21 0.65
C VAL A 205 8.80 -11.08 -0.18
N MET A 206 9.14 -9.83 0.16
CA MET A 206 8.61 -8.67 -0.55
C MET A 206 9.61 -7.52 -0.60
N ASP A 207 9.40 -6.61 -1.55
CA ASP A 207 10.21 -5.40 -1.66
C ASP A 207 10.30 -4.63 -0.34
N ARG A 208 11.48 -4.11 -0.04
CA ARG A 208 11.77 -3.26 1.10
C ARG A 208 12.61 -2.04 0.65
N PRO A 209 12.05 -0.82 0.63
CA PRO A 209 10.63 -0.49 0.86
C PRO A 209 9.72 -1.08 -0.21
N GLY A 210 8.44 -1.33 0.14
CA GLY A 210 7.46 -1.95 -0.73
C GLY A 210 6.08 -1.29 -0.67
N TYR A 211 5.17 -1.72 -1.52
CA TYR A 211 3.84 -1.14 -1.61
C TYR A 211 3.00 -1.41 -0.34
N LEU A 212 2.52 -0.33 0.29
CA LEU A 212 1.70 -0.38 1.52
C LEU A 212 0.49 -1.32 1.39
N GLY A 213 -0.23 -1.28 0.25
CA GLY A 213 -1.40 -2.13 0.03
C GLY A 213 -1.06 -3.63 0.02
N ALA A 214 0.11 -4.02 -0.52
CA ALA A 214 0.59 -5.40 -0.46
C ALA A 214 1.00 -5.79 0.97
N ILE A 215 1.74 -4.91 1.67
CA ILE A 215 2.10 -5.10 3.08
C ILE A 215 0.85 -5.38 3.92
N GLN A 216 -0.20 -4.58 3.75
CA GLN A 216 -1.45 -4.73 4.50
C GLN A 216 -2.20 -6.00 4.12
N SER A 217 -2.29 -6.35 2.82
CA SER A 217 -3.00 -7.55 2.36
C SER A 217 -2.36 -8.83 2.88
N PHE A 218 -1.04 -8.99 2.73
CA PHE A 218 -0.35 -10.19 3.21
C PHE A 218 -0.32 -10.25 4.76
N ARG A 219 -0.17 -9.11 5.43
CA ARG A 219 -0.27 -9.05 6.90
C ARG A 219 -1.66 -9.43 7.41
N ALA A 220 -2.72 -9.02 6.72
CA ALA A 220 -4.10 -9.39 7.03
C ALA A 220 -4.34 -10.91 6.90
N ALA A 221 -3.73 -11.56 5.90
CA ALA A 221 -3.74 -13.01 5.77
C ALA A 221 -2.95 -13.73 6.86
N GLY A 222 -2.17 -13.00 7.67
CA GLY A 222 -1.36 -13.56 8.73
C GLY A 222 0.04 -13.96 8.30
N ALA A 223 0.51 -13.50 7.15
CA ALA A 223 1.86 -13.76 6.65
C ALA A 223 2.94 -13.17 7.55
N LYS A 224 4.08 -13.84 7.61
CA LYS A 224 5.34 -13.30 8.09
C LYS A 224 6.03 -12.59 6.94
N LEU A 225 6.03 -11.26 6.96
CA LEU A 225 6.66 -10.46 5.92
C LEU A 225 8.18 -10.44 6.10
N VAL A 226 8.91 -10.70 5.02
CA VAL A 226 10.38 -10.72 4.96
C VAL A 226 10.80 -9.74 3.87
N GLY A 227 11.44 -8.63 4.26
CA GLY A 227 11.87 -7.59 3.33
C GLY A 227 13.13 -7.96 2.59
N TRP A 228 13.15 -7.75 1.27
CA TRP A 228 14.32 -7.75 0.40
C TRP A 228 14.60 -6.33 -0.08
N ASP A 229 15.84 -5.85 0.07
CA ASP A 229 16.19 -4.46 -0.31
C ASP A 229 16.21 -4.30 -1.82
N ILE A 230 15.07 -3.83 -2.37
CA ILE A 230 14.88 -3.64 -3.82
C ILE A 230 15.80 -2.56 -4.41
N LEU A 231 16.26 -1.60 -3.59
CA LEU A 231 17.16 -0.54 -4.07
C LEU A 231 18.60 -1.06 -4.27
N ARG A 232 19.02 -2.02 -3.47
CA ARG A 232 20.31 -2.70 -3.63
C ARG A 232 20.22 -3.81 -4.66
N ALA A 233 19.06 -4.45 -4.75
CA ALA A 233 18.80 -5.60 -5.61
C ALA A 233 19.88 -6.70 -5.48
N ASP A 234 20.31 -6.95 -4.24
CA ASP A 234 21.32 -7.94 -3.91
C ASP A 234 20.71 -9.34 -4.04
N ILE A 235 21.21 -10.09 -5.00
CA ILE A 235 20.68 -11.42 -5.35
C ILE A 235 21.14 -12.49 -4.34
N ASP A 236 22.32 -12.35 -3.78
CA ASP A 236 22.82 -13.25 -2.75
C ASP A 236 21.98 -13.09 -1.47
N GLU A 237 21.62 -11.85 -1.10
CA GLU A 237 20.66 -11.59 -0.02
C GLU A 237 19.31 -12.27 -0.31
N LEU A 238 18.79 -12.17 -1.54
CA LEU A 238 17.54 -12.83 -1.90
C LEU A 238 17.63 -14.36 -1.75
N GLU A 239 18.72 -14.97 -2.22
CA GLU A 239 18.93 -16.41 -2.08
C GLU A 239 18.98 -16.85 -0.61
N ASP A 240 19.70 -16.12 0.23
CA ASP A 240 19.74 -16.35 1.69
C ASP A 240 18.35 -16.29 2.33
N LEU A 241 17.50 -15.33 1.91
CA LEU A 241 16.12 -15.22 2.38
C LEU A 241 15.28 -16.42 1.93
N LEU A 242 15.44 -16.90 0.69
CA LEU A 242 14.73 -18.08 0.18
C LEU A 242 15.12 -19.35 0.95
N VAL A 243 16.40 -19.54 1.21
CA VAL A 243 16.91 -20.69 1.99
C VAL A 243 16.42 -20.65 3.43
N ARG A 244 16.56 -19.49 4.08
CA ARG A 244 16.28 -19.32 5.51
C ARG A 244 14.80 -19.37 5.85
N TYR A 245 13.96 -18.73 5.04
CA TYR A 245 12.54 -18.58 5.37
C TYR A 245 11.62 -19.51 4.58
N ARG A 246 12.10 -20.12 3.48
CA ARG A 246 11.29 -20.96 2.58
C ARG A 246 9.93 -20.32 2.29
N PRO A 247 9.92 -19.10 1.70
CA PRO A 247 8.70 -18.33 1.56
C PRO A 247 7.70 -19.02 0.64
N LYS A 248 6.42 -18.74 0.87
CA LYS A 248 5.32 -19.21 0.04
C LYS A 248 5.31 -18.56 -1.33
N LEU A 249 5.69 -17.29 -1.39
CA LEU A 249 5.81 -16.50 -2.61
C LEU A 249 6.78 -15.32 -2.43
N ILE A 250 7.20 -14.75 -3.57
CA ILE A 250 7.87 -13.46 -3.66
C ILE A 250 6.87 -12.46 -4.22
N TYR A 251 6.67 -11.31 -3.55
CA TYR A 251 5.96 -10.15 -4.10
C TYR A 251 6.96 -9.07 -4.48
N THR A 252 6.90 -8.57 -5.71
CA THR A 252 7.75 -7.48 -6.16
C THR A 252 7.02 -6.54 -7.12
N ASN A 253 7.35 -5.25 -7.05
CA ASN A 253 6.94 -4.22 -8.01
C ASN A 253 8.19 -3.73 -8.75
N PRO A 254 8.68 -4.48 -9.78
CA PRO A 254 10.02 -4.32 -10.32
C PRO A 254 10.18 -3.17 -11.32
N THR A 255 9.11 -2.45 -11.65
CA THR A 255 9.10 -1.40 -12.68
C THR A 255 8.45 -0.13 -12.15
N PHE A 256 9.22 0.97 -12.10
CA PHE A 256 8.81 2.27 -11.55
C PHE A 256 8.14 2.12 -10.18
N GLN A 257 8.80 1.38 -9.34
CA GLN A 257 8.36 0.83 -8.06
C GLN A 257 7.66 1.87 -7.16
N ASN A 258 6.60 1.48 -6.52
CA ASN A 258 6.00 2.23 -5.43
C ASN A 258 6.58 1.73 -4.08
N PRO A 259 7.35 2.56 -3.33
CA PRO A 259 7.38 4.03 -3.40
C PRO A 259 8.57 4.64 -4.14
N THR A 260 9.57 3.89 -4.54
CA THR A 260 10.91 4.40 -4.86
C THR A 260 11.05 5.01 -6.26
N GLY A 261 10.17 4.68 -7.20
CA GLY A 261 10.31 5.01 -8.62
C GLY A 261 11.45 4.25 -9.31
N SER A 262 12.13 3.33 -8.63
CA SER A 262 13.21 2.52 -9.19
C SER A 262 12.69 1.45 -10.16
N THR A 263 13.57 0.99 -11.04
CA THR A 263 13.30 -0.12 -11.97
C THR A 263 14.39 -1.15 -11.84
N LEU A 264 14.00 -2.40 -11.58
CA LEU A 264 14.91 -3.52 -11.48
C LEU A 264 15.55 -3.81 -12.86
N PRO A 265 16.89 -3.82 -12.97
CA PRO A 265 17.55 -4.04 -14.25
C PRO A 265 17.35 -5.46 -14.79
N ILE A 266 17.47 -5.63 -16.11
CA ILE A 266 17.21 -6.91 -16.79
C ILE A 266 18.03 -8.07 -16.23
N ARG A 267 19.27 -7.83 -15.83
CA ARG A 267 20.13 -8.86 -15.22
C ARG A 267 19.52 -9.37 -13.92
N ALA A 268 19.16 -8.48 -13.02
CA ALA A 268 18.55 -8.86 -11.73
C ALA A 268 17.20 -9.55 -11.93
N ARG A 269 16.38 -9.16 -12.92
CA ARG A 269 15.13 -9.86 -13.26
C ARG A 269 15.37 -11.33 -13.62
N ARG A 270 16.36 -11.61 -14.45
CA ARG A 270 16.73 -12.98 -14.83
C ARG A 270 17.25 -13.78 -13.64
N GLU A 271 18.07 -13.17 -12.79
CA GLU A 271 18.60 -13.80 -11.59
C GLU A 271 17.48 -14.11 -10.57
N VAL A 272 16.52 -13.20 -10.35
CA VAL A 272 15.33 -13.43 -9.52
C VAL A 272 14.50 -14.61 -10.05
N LEU A 273 14.26 -14.69 -11.37
CA LEU A 273 13.54 -15.81 -11.97
C LEU A 273 14.31 -17.13 -11.82
N THR A 274 15.62 -17.13 -12.00
CA THR A 274 16.46 -18.31 -11.80
C THR A 274 16.37 -18.84 -10.36
N LEU A 275 16.41 -17.94 -9.37
CA LEU A 275 16.23 -18.33 -7.96
C LEU A 275 14.80 -18.83 -7.70
N ALA A 276 13.77 -18.12 -8.18
CA ALA A 276 12.38 -18.52 -8.02
C ALA A 276 12.13 -19.93 -8.59
N GLN A 277 12.70 -20.25 -9.76
CA GLN A 277 12.65 -21.58 -10.35
C GLN A 277 13.39 -22.63 -9.52
N ARG A 278 14.63 -22.34 -9.11
CA ARG A 278 15.47 -23.24 -8.31
C ARG A 278 14.79 -23.63 -7.00
N TYR A 279 14.21 -22.65 -6.31
CA TYR A 279 13.55 -22.86 -5.02
C TYR A 279 12.05 -23.16 -5.12
N ARG A 280 11.49 -23.20 -6.36
CA ARG A 280 10.06 -23.43 -6.64
C ARG A 280 9.14 -22.48 -5.89
N VAL A 281 9.48 -21.18 -5.88
CA VAL A 281 8.72 -20.12 -5.21
C VAL A 281 8.06 -19.26 -6.27
N PRO A 282 6.72 -19.16 -6.33
CA PRO A 282 6.03 -18.31 -7.30
C PRO A 282 6.29 -16.82 -7.01
N ILE A 283 6.20 -16.00 -8.06
CA ILE A 283 6.37 -14.56 -8.00
C ILE A 283 5.03 -13.87 -8.28
N VAL A 284 4.64 -12.93 -7.44
CA VAL A 284 3.60 -11.94 -7.75
C VAL A 284 4.30 -10.67 -8.23
N GLU A 285 4.24 -10.42 -9.53
CA GLU A 285 4.75 -9.20 -10.15
C GLU A 285 3.64 -8.13 -10.20
N ASP A 286 3.76 -7.08 -9.40
CA ASP A 286 2.90 -5.91 -9.50
C ASP A 286 3.43 -4.96 -10.58
N ALA A 287 2.79 -5.01 -11.75
CA ALA A 287 3.22 -4.27 -12.94
C ALA A 287 2.38 -3.01 -13.19
N THR A 288 1.70 -2.51 -12.18
CA THR A 288 0.74 -1.39 -12.26
C THR A 288 1.31 -0.12 -12.90
N TYR A 289 2.62 0.08 -12.88
CA TYR A 289 3.30 1.27 -13.40
C TYR A 289 4.05 1.04 -14.71
N GLY A 290 4.12 -0.19 -15.23
CA GLY A 290 4.98 -0.56 -16.37
C GLY A 290 4.78 0.27 -17.64
N ASP A 291 3.55 0.71 -17.91
CA ASP A 291 3.21 1.55 -19.06
C ASP A 291 3.57 3.05 -18.87
N LEU A 292 4.04 3.48 -17.70
CA LEU A 292 4.25 4.90 -17.34
C LEU A 292 5.70 5.37 -17.46
N TYR A 293 6.42 4.92 -18.46
CA TYR A 293 7.79 5.41 -18.76
C TYR A 293 7.77 6.82 -19.36
N PHE A 294 8.86 7.58 -19.17
CA PHE A 294 8.95 8.95 -19.70
C PHE A 294 9.45 8.96 -21.15
N THR A 295 10.58 8.37 -21.41
CA THR A 295 11.22 8.37 -22.72
C THR A 295 11.36 6.95 -23.26
N ASP A 296 12.10 6.10 -22.55
CA ASP A 296 12.42 4.76 -22.98
C ASP A 296 11.57 3.72 -22.25
N PRO A 297 11.08 2.68 -22.96
CA PRO A 297 10.36 1.59 -22.30
C PRO A 297 11.26 0.87 -21.29
N PRO A 298 10.67 0.36 -20.18
CA PRO A 298 11.41 -0.41 -19.20
C PRO A 298 11.89 -1.75 -19.78
N PRO A 299 12.80 -2.45 -19.08
CA PRO A 299 13.13 -3.83 -19.43
C PRO A 299 11.87 -4.71 -19.45
N PRO A 300 11.88 -5.82 -20.23
CA PRO A 300 10.79 -6.79 -20.23
C PRO A 300 10.41 -7.21 -18.81
N SER A 301 9.11 -7.38 -18.56
CA SER A 301 8.58 -7.81 -17.26
C SER A 301 9.13 -9.18 -16.84
N LEU A 302 9.01 -9.54 -15.57
CA LEU A 302 9.33 -10.90 -15.11
C LEU A 302 8.42 -11.91 -15.83
N ARG A 303 7.14 -11.55 -16.04
CA ARG A 303 6.19 -12.41 -16.79
C ARG A 303 6.62 -12.65 -18.23
N GLU A 304 7.13 -11.64 -18.94
CA GLU A 304 7.64 -11.79 -20.33
C GLU A 304 8.90 -12.65 -20.41
N LEU A 305 9.67 -12.71 -19.32
CA LEU A 305 10.91 -13.51 -19.22
C LEU A 305 10.69 -14.90 -18.63
N ASP A 306 9.46 -15.22 -18.18
CA ASP A 306 9.12 -16.45 -17.48
C ASP A 306 8.69 -17.55 -18.44
N ASP A 307 9.55 -18.54 -18.66
CA ASP A 307 9.28 -19.74 -19.45
C ASP A 307 8.62 -20.89 -18.65
N HIS A 308 8.38 -20.69 -17.33
CA HIS A 308 7.95 -21.75 -16.41
C HIS A 308 6.58 -21.52 -15.77
N ASN A 309 5.88 -20.46 -16.14
CA ASN A 309 4.58 -20.05 -15.56
C ASN A 309 4.60 -19.85 -14.05
N LEU A 310 5.72 -19.36 -13.51
CA LEU A 310 5.90 -19.05 -12.09
C LEU A 310 5.37 -17.66 -11.71
N VAL A 311 5.23 -16.76 -12.70
CA VAL A 311 4.89 -15.37 -12.48
C VAL A 311 3.38 -15.16 -12.58
N ILE A 312 2.81 -14.65 -11.51
CA ILE A 312 1.46 -14.09 -11.46
C ILE A 312 1.60 -12.59 -11.71
N TYR A 313 1.17 -12.14 -12.87
CA TYR A 313 1.26 -10.75 -13.31
C TYR A 313 0.00 -9.99 -12.88
N LEU A 314 0.14 -8.99 -12.02
CA LEU A 314 -0.95 -8.15 -11.54
C LEU A 314 -0.83 -6.75 -12.14
N ASN A 315 -1.91 -6.23 -12.74
CA ASN A 315 -1.92 -4.91 -13.34
C ASN A 315 -3.24 -4.16 -13.09
N SER A 316 -3.29 -2.87 -13.41
CA SER A 316 -4.45 -2.02 -13.13
C SER A 316 -4.57 -0.86 -14.10
N PHE A 317 -5.79 -0.51 -14.47
CA PHE A 317 -6.09 0.71 -15.21
C PHE A 317 -6.10 1.96 -14.32
N SER A 318 -6.03 1.80 -12.99
CA SER A 318 -6.09 2.92 -12.03
C SER A 318 -4.98 3.94 -12.18
N LYS A 319 -3.79 3.53 -12.64
CA LYS A 319 -2.60 4.40 -12.74
C LYS A 319 -2.35 4.90 -14.15
N VAL A 320 -2.90 4.21 -15.14
CA VAL A 320 -2.78 4.55 -16.55
C VAL A 320 -4.02 5.29 -17.10
N MET A 321 -5.15 5.19 -16.41
CA MET A 321 -6.40 5.87 -16.78
C MET A 321 -6.93 6.70 -15.60
N ALA A 322 -7.70 6.06 -14.70
CA ALA A 322 -8.24 6.72 -13.51
C ALA A 322 -8.55 5.69 -12.41
N PRO A 323 -8.27 6.01 -11.13
CA PRO A 323 -8.58 5.11 -10.02
C PRO A 323 -10.09 4.88 -9.83
N GLY A 324 -10.93 5.84 -10.24
CA GLY A 324 -12.40 5.74 -10.16
C GLY A 324 -13.00 4.66 -11.05
N LEU A 325 -12.31 4.18 -12.08
CA LEU A 325 -12.78 3.09 -12.95
C LEU A 325 -12.89 1.76 -12.23
N ARG A 326 -12.17 1.59 -11.12
CA ARG A 326 -12.12 0.33 -10.35
C ARG A 326 -11.87 -0.89 -11.22
N LEU A 327 -10.87 -0.83 -12.09
CA LEU A 327 -10.55 -1.90 -13.04
C LEU A 327 -9.07 -2.31 -12.94
N GLY A 328 -8.84 -3.61 -12.82
CA GLY A 328 -7.52 -4.26 -12.83
C GLY A 328 -7.64 -5.67 -13.40
N TRP A 329 -6.54 -6.38 -13.45
CA TRP A 329 -6.50 -7.74 -13.96
C TRP A 329 -5.26 -8.50 -13.49
N ILE A 330 -5.37 -9.82 -13.50
CA ILE A 330 -4.27 -10.77 -13.29
C ILE A 330 -4.08 -11.57 -14.58
N ALA A 331 -2.82 -11.88 -14.91
CA ALA A 331 -2.49 -12.96 -15.82
C ALA A 331 -1.61 -13.99 -15.09
N ALA A 332 -2.06 -15.25 -15.10
CA ALA A 332 -1.39 -16.35 -14.40
C ALA A 332 -1.69 -17.70 -15.10
N ALA A 333 -1.08 -18.78 -14.60
CA ALA A 333 -1.44 -20.12 -15.02
C ALA A 333 -2.96 -20.36 -14.87
N PRO A 334 -3.65 -21.00 -15.84
CA PRO A 334 -5.10 -21.18 -15.82
C PRO A 334 -5.64 -21.78 -14.51
N SER A 335 -4.95 -22.76 -13.94
CA SER A 335 -5.32 -23.38 -12.65
C SER A 335 -5.36 -22.39 -11.47
N ILE A 336 -4.48 -21.37 -11.48
CA ILE A 336 -4.49 -20.31 -10.48
C ILE A 336 -5.61 -19.32 -10.75
N VAL A 337 -5.84 -18.97 -12.00
CA VAL A 337 -6.95 -18.10 -12.42
C VAL A 337 -8.29 -18.70 -11.99
N ASP A 338 -8.53 -19.98 -12.26
CA ASP A 338 -9.75 -20.68 -11.87
C ASP A 338 -9.97 -20.65 -10.35
N GLN A 339 -8.92 -20.93 -9.59
CA GLN A 339 -9.00 -20.93 -8.12
C GLN A 339 -9.27 -19.53 -7.56
N ILE A 340 -8.63 -18.49 -8.13
CA ILE A 340 -8.88 -17.10 -7.72
C ILE A 340 -10.28 -16.66 -8.12
N ALA A 341 -10.80 -17.07 -9.28
CA ALA A 341 -12.16 -16.78 -9.74
C ALA A 341 -13.20 -17.35 -8.76
N ILE A 342 -13.02 -18.58 -8.26
CA ILE A 342 -13.90 -19.20 -7.25
C ILE A 342 -13.91 -18.37 -5.95
N ILE A 343 -12.75 -17.86 -5.50
CA ILE A 343 -12.67 -17.02 -4.30
C ILE A 343 -13.31 -15.65 -4.56
N LYS A 344 -13.02 -15.06 -5.75
CA LYS A 344 -13.58 -13.77 -6.17
C LYS A 344 -15.10 -13.79 -6.20
N GLN A 345 -15.70 -14.83 -6.76
CA GLN A 345 -17.15 -14.96 -6.90
C GLN A 345 -17.91 -14.84 -5.58
N ARG A 346 -17.30 -15.23 -4.46
CA ARG A 346 -17.89 -15.09 -3.12
C ARG A 346 -17.88 -13.65 -2.59
N MET A 347 -17.03 -12.80 -3.13
CA MET A 347 -16.85 -11.40 -2.69
C MET A 347 -17.48 -10.42 -3.68
N ASP A 348 -17.31 -10.71 -4.95
CA ASP A 348 -17.70 -9.87 -6.09
C ASP A 348 -18.02 -10.81 -7.28
N PRO A 349 -19.30 -11.14 -7.53
CA PRO A 349 -19.68 -12.04 -8.61
C PRO A 349 -19.07 -11.68 -9.96
N HIS A 350 -19.00 -10.39 -10.28
CA HIS A 350 -18.29 -9.87 -11.44
C HIS A 350 -17.98 -8.38 -11.29
N THR A 351 -16.88 -7.94 -11.88
CA THR A 351 -16.51 -6.53 -11.99
C THR A 351 -17.50 -5.81 -12.93
N PRO A 352 -17.81 -4.49 -12.72
CA PRO A 352 -18.81 -3.77 -13.52
C PRO A 352 -18.60 -3.89 -15.02
N ASN A 353 -19.61 -4.44 -15.74
CA ASN A 353 -19.50 -4.78 -17.16
C ASN A 353 -19.34 -3.56 -18.07
N LEU A 354 -20.10 -2.49 -17.83
CA LEU A 354 -20.08 -1.30 -18.66
C LEU A 354 -18.67 -0.72 -18.80
N VAL A 355 -17.93 -0.63 -17.67
CA VAL A 355 -16.55 -0.12 -17.66
C VAL A 355 -15.63 -1.07 -18.42
N GLN A 356 -15.79 -2.39 -18.26
CA GLN A 356 -15.00 -3.39 -18.97
C GLN A 356 -15.16 -3.26 -20.48
N LEU A 357 -16.42 -3.17 -20.98
CA LEU A 357 -16.74 -3.05 -22.40
C LEU A 357 -16.22 -1.73 -22.98
N ALA A 358 -16.37 -0.62 -22.23
CA ALA A 358 -15.86 0.68 -22.66
C ALA A 358 -14.34 0.68 -22.79
N ILE A 359 -13.61 0.12 -21.82
CA ILE A 359 -12.14 0.02 -21.86
C ILE A 359 -11.66 -0.92 -22.97
N ALA A 360 -12.34 -2.06 -23.17
CA ALA A 360 -12.04 -2.95 -24.31
C ALA A 360 -12.12 -2.22 -25.64
N ARG A 361 -13.16 -1.38 -25.82
CA ARG A 361 -13.31 -0.56 -27.01
C ARG A 361 -12.19 0.47 -27.16
N LEU A 362 -11.83 1.18 -26.10
CA LEU A 362 -10.72 2.15 -26.14
C LEU A 362 -9.40 1.49 -26.55
N ILE A 363 -9.12 0.29 -26.04
CA ILE A 363 -7.91 -0.47 -26.41
C ILE A 363 -7.95 -0.83 -27.90
N ARG A 364 -9.05 -1.44 -28.37
CA ARG A 364 -9.19 -1.88 -29.76
C ARG A 364 -9.16 -0.75 -30.78
N GLN A 365 -9.61 0.45 -30.41
CA GLN A 365 -9.62 1.63 -31.26
C GLN A 365 -8.31 2.43 -31.22
N GLY A 366 -7.33 2.04 -30.39
CA GLY A 366 -6.07 2.76 -30.20
C GLY A 366 -6.18 4.05 -29.39
N ALA A 367 -7.35 4.39 -28.88
CA ALA A 367 -7.56 5.57 -28.03
C ALA A 367 -6.82 5.43 -26.67
N PHE A 368 -6.72 4.22 -26.16
CA PHE A 368 -5.92 3.91 -24.97
C PHE A 368 -4.45 4.22 -25.19
N ASP A 369 -3.86 3.84 -26.34
CA ASP A 369 -2.46 4.13 -26.66
C ASP A 369 -2.21 5.62 -26.89
N ALA A 370 -3.16 6.32 -27.50
CA ALA A 370 -3.10 7.77 -27.67
C ALA A 370 -3.08 8.47 -26.28
N HIS A 371 -3.91 8.01 -25.36
CA HIS A 371 -3.92 8.50 -23.98
C HIS A 371 -2.60 8.20 -23.26
N LEU A 372 -2.06 6.99 -23.35
CA LEU A 372 -0.76 6.65 -22.75
C LEU A 372 0.36 7.58 -23.23
N ARG A 373 0.42 7.91 -24.52
CA ARG A 373 1.39 8.87 -25.03
C ARG A 373 1.25 10.25 -24.37
N THR A 374 0.01 10.71 -24.20
CA THR A 374 -0.30 12.00 -23.55
C THR A 374 0.14 12.01 -22.09
N ILE A 375 -0.23 11.00 -21.30
CA ILE A 375 0.11 10.99 -19.87
C ILE A 375 1.60 10.78 -19.60
N ARG A 376 2.31 10.02 -20.43
CA ARG A 376 3.77 9.85 -20.31
C ARG A 376 4.49 11.20 -20.41
N LEU A 377 4.15 12.01 -21.42
CA LEU A 377 4.70 13.36 -21.59
C LEU A 377 4.35 14.28 -20.42
N GLU A 378 3.09 14.24 -19.98
CA GLU A 378 2.63 15.06 -18.86
C GLU A 378 3.31 14.65 -17.54
N HIS A 379 3.45 13.35 -17.27
CA HIS A 379 4.13 12.85 -16.07
C HIS A 379 5.62 13.24 -16.06
N ALA A 380 6.31 13.12 -17.21
CA ALA A 380 7.69 13.58 -17.33
C ALA A 380 7.84 15.07 -17.02
N LYS A 381 6.93 15.90 -17.56
CA LYS A 381 6.90 17.34 -17.33
C LYS A 381 6.65 17.68 -15.86
N ARG A 382 5.66 17.03 -15.20
CA ARG A 382 5.37 17.24 -13.78
C ARG A 382 6.50 16.78 -12.87
N CYS A 383 7.14 15.66 -13.20
CA CYS A 383 8.32 15.19 -12.49
C CYS A 383 9.45 16.23 -12.55
N ALA A 384 9.78 16.73 -13.74
CA ALA A 384 10.79 17.77 -13.93
C ALA A 384 10.45 19.07 -13.18
N GLN A 385 9.17 19.49 -13.21
CA GLN A 385 8.69 20.64 -12.47
C GLN A 385 8.87 20.46 -10.96
N MET A 386 8.48 19.30 -10.39
CA MET A 386 8.66 19.02 -8.96
C MET A 386 10.13 19.02 -8.57
N VAL A 387 11.00 18.41 -9.36
CA VAL A 387 12.45 18.41 -9.11
C VAL A 387 13.00 19.85 -9.11
N SER A 388 12.61 20.67 -10.08
CA SER A 388 13.00 22.08 -10.14
C SER A 388 12.50 22.88 -8.94
N ALA A 389 11.25 22.67 -8.52
CA ALA A 389 10.69 23.30 -7.34
C ALA A 389 11.43 22.89 -6.06
N ILE A 390 11.78 21.62 -5.90
CA ILE A 390 12.59 21.14 -4.77
C ILE A 390 13.95 21.83 -4.75
N GLN A 391 14.63 21.94 -5.89
CA GLN A 391 15.93 22.61 -5.98
C GLN A 391 15.85 24.12 -5.61
N ARG A 392 14.70 24.75 -5.87
CA ARG A 392 14.47 26.17 -5.59
C ARG A 392 14.09 26.45 -4.15
N TYR A 393 13.23 25.62 -3.56
CA TYR A 393 12.56 25.92 -2.29
C TYR A 393 13.02 25.08 -1.10
N VAL A 394 13.66 23.94 -1.32
CA VAL A 394 14.14 23.10 -0.22
C VAL A 394 15.60 23.45 0.09
N PRO A 395 15.99 23.67 1.36
CA PRO A 395 17.37 23.98 1.73
C PRO A 395 18.35 22.91 1.24
N ARG A 396 19.46 23.33 0.67
CA ARG A 396 20.48 22.43 0.13
C ARG A 396 20.95 21.43 1.19
N GLY A 397 21.04 20.15 0.79
CA GLY A 397 21.49 19.06 1.65
C GLY A 397 20.43 18.55 2.65
N SER A 398 19.23 19.15 2.72
CA SER A 398 18.17 18.69 3.62
C SER A 398 17.33 17.55 3.05
N LEU A 399 17.31 17.39 1.73
CA LEU A 399 16.54 16.35 1.05
C LEU A 399 17.33 15.78 -0.12
N ARG A 400 17.53 14.47 -0.14
CA ARG A 400 18.00 13.73 -1.32
C ARG A 400 16.81 13.17 -2.06
N ILE A 401 16.80 13.26 -3.38
CA ILE A 401 15.70 12.77 -4.22
C ILE A 401 16.18 11.71 -5.20
N GLY A 402 15.36 10.70 -5.45
CA GLY A 402 15.53 9.74 -6.53
C GLY A 402 15.34 10.42 -7.90
N ARG A 403 15.77 9.73 -8.95
CA ARG A 403 15.56 10.17 -10.34
C ARG A 403 14.80 9.09 -11.10
N PRO A 404 13.46 9.05 -11.00
CA PRO A 404 12.67 8.06 -11.72
C PRO A 404 12.70 8.34 -13.23
N SER A 405 12.67 7.28 -14.02
CA SER A 405 12.47 7.33 -15.48
C SER A 405 11.03 7.05 -15.90
N GLY A 406 10.12 6.97 -14.94
CA GLY A 406 8.69 6.70 -15.12
C GLY A 406 7.93 6.70 -13.80
N GLY A 407 6.70 6.18 -13.84
CA GLY A 407 5.84 6.08 -12.66
C GLY A 407 5.22 7.40 -12.22
N LEU A 408 4.97 7.53 -10.90
CA LEU A 408 4.26 8.65 -10.29
C LEU A 408 5.00 9.31 -9.13
N TYR A 409 6.15 8.75 -8.69
CA TYR A 409 6.71 9.06 -7.38
C TYR A 409 8.15 9.51 -7.41
N LEU A 410 8.46 10.47 -6.52
CA LEU A 410 9.80 10.75 -6.05
C LEU A 410 9.97 10.14 -4.67
N TRP A 411 10.96 9.26 -4.51
CA TRP A 411 11.43 8.80 -3.21
C TRP A 411 12.50 9.73 -2.70
N CYS A 412 12.29 10.24 -1.50
CA CYS A 412 13.13 11.26 -0.92
C CYS A 412 13.66 10.78 0.42
N ARG A 413 14.89 11.19 0.76
CA ARG A 413 15.52 10.96 2.07
C ARG A 413 15.90 12.26 2.70
N LEU A 414 15.44 12.50 3.92
CA LEU A 414 15.78 13.64 4.77
C LEU A 414 17.25 13.57 5.23
N ALA A 415 17.79 14.72 5.61
CA ALA A 415 19.10 14.79 6.25
C ALA A 415 19.11 13.96 7.56
N PRO A 416 20.30 13.46 7.99
CA PRO A 416 20.43 12.70 9.23
C PRO A 416 19.81 13.42 10.44
N GLY A 417 19.11 12.64 11.28
CA GLY A 417 18.44 13.14 12.49
C GLY A 417 17.01 13.64 12.28
N MET A 418 16.56 13.88 11.04
CA MET A 418 15.19 14.31 10.75
C MET A 418 14.23 13.12 10.66
N SER A 419 13.03 13.27 11.24
CA SER A 419 11.93 12.30 11.18
C SER A 419 10.88 12.74 10.17
N ALA A 420 10.54 11.85 9.23
CA ALA A 420 9.49 12.10 8.25
C ALA A 420 8.09 12.11 8.88
N ASN A 421 7.88 11.33 9.95
CA ASN A 421 6.62 11.36 10.69
C ASN A 421 6.41 12.70 11.39
N ALA A 422 7.42 13.21 12.11
CA ALA A 422 7.35 14.53 12.74
C ALA A 422 7.24 15.67 11.71
N LEU A 423 7.86 15.52 10.54
CA LEU A 423 7.73 16.46 9.43
C LEU A 423 6.31 16.43 8.84
N LEU A 424 5.67 15.26 8.75
CA LEU A 424 4.30 15.14 8.24
C LEU A 424 3.31 15.91 9.09
N ASP A 425 3.41 15.83 10.43
CA ASP A 425 2.54 16.58 11.33
C ASP A 425 2.64 18.10 11.10
N ARG A 426 3.86 18.62 10.93
CA ARG A 426 4.11 20.04 10.61
C ARG A 426 3.59 20.42 9.22
N ALA A 427 3.78 19.55 8.24
CA ALA A 427 3.33 19.77 6.87
C ALA A 427 1.80 19.83 6.77
N LEU A 428 1.10 18.93 7.47
CA LEU A 428 -0.36 18.93 7.55
C LEU A 428 -0.89 20.23 8.16
N ALA A 429 -0.28 20.72 9.24
CA ALA A 429 -0.61 22.02 9.85
C ALA A 429 -0.36 23.20 8.88
N SER A 430 0.58 23.06 7.94
CA SER A 430 0.90 24.05 6.90
C SER A 430 0.09 23.88 5.62
N GLY A 431 -0.84 22.91 5.56
CA GLY A 431 -1.69 22.65 4.42
C GLY A 431 -1.04 21.82 3.29
N VAL A 432 -0.06 20.99 3.61
CA VAL A 432 0.58 20.05 2.65
C VAL A 432 0.58 18.64 3.22
N ALA A 433 0.25 17.64 2.40
CA ALA A 433 0.33 16.23 2.77
C ALA A 433 1.34 15.47 1.89
N PHE A 434 2.08 14.52 2.48
CA PHE A 434 2.92 13.54 1.80
C PHE A 434 2.80 12.19 2.52
N VAL A 435 3.50 11.15 2.07
CA VAL A 435 3.52 9.87 2.79
C VAL A 435 4.89 9.66 3.42
N ALA A 436 4.91 9.52 4.76
CA ALA A 436 6.12 9.18 5.50
C ALA A 436 6.62 7.77 5.13
N GLY A 437 7.94 7.60 5.07
CA GLY A 437 8.57 6.37 4.59
C GLY A 437 8.23 5.14 5.42
N THR A 438 7.98 5.31 6.71
CA THR A 438 7.60 4.21 7.63
C THR A 438 6.41 3.38 7.14
N ALA A 439 5.52 3.97 6.33
CA ALA A 439 4.38 3.29 5.73
C ALA A 439 4.76 2.19 4.71
N PHE A 440 5.98 2.23 4.17
CA PHE A 440 6.42 1.36 3.07
C PHE A 440 7.39 0.26 3.51
N TYR A 441 7.57 0.09 4.81
CA TYR A 441 8.46 -0.94 5.33
C TYR A 441 7.67 -2.04 6.04
N PRO A 442 7.97 -3.31 5.76
CA PRO A 442 7.35 -4.43 6.47
C PRO A 442 7.81 -4.53 7.94
N ASP A 443 8.90 -3.86 8.29
CA ASP A 443 9.56 -3.77 9.59
C ASP A 443 9.69 -2.32 10.07
N PRO A 444 10.03 -2.04 11.35
CA PRO A 444 10.23 -0.68 11.85
C PRO A 444 11.45 0.00 11.22
N ALA A 445 11.25 0.69 10.10
CA ALA A 445 12.29 1.40 9.36
C ALA A 445 11.69 2.60 8.61
N GLY A 446 12.52 3.38 7.90
CA GLY A 446 12.09 4.40 6.93
C GLY A 446 11.68 5.75 7.52
N ASP A 447 11.97 6.04 8.81
CA ASP A 447 11.57 7.31 9.42
C ASP A 447 12.29 8.55 8.85
N SER A 448 13.39 8.35 8.11
CA SER A 448 14.05 9.43 7.36
C SER A 448 13.61 9.52 5.89
N ASP A 449 12.74 8.63 5.44
CA ASP A 449 12.31 8.56 4.06
C ASP A 449 10.90 9.14 3.89
N LEU A 450 10.59 9.64 2.70
CA LEU A 450 9.24 10.09 2.34
C LEU A 450 8.97 9.92 0.85
N ARG A 451 7.70 9.75 0.50
CA ARG A 451 7.25 9.66 -0.89
C ARG A 451 6.45 10.89 -1.27
N LEU A 452 6.80 11.50 -2.40
CA LEU A 452 6.05 12.57 -3.05
C LEU A 452 5.45 12.05 -4.37
N CYS A 453 4.18 12.33 -4.63
CA CYS A 453 3.54 12.06 -5.91
C CYS A 453 3.54 13.34 -6.75
N PHE A 454 4.19 13.33 -7.91
CA PHE A 454 4.29 14.51 -8.78
C PHE A 454 3.08 14.72 -9.69
N THR A 455 2.10 13.83 -9.66
CA THR A 455 0.89 13.90 -10.48
C THR A 455 -0.37 14.27 -9.71
N SER A 456 -0.32 14.26 -8.37
CA SER A 456 -1.48 14.43 -7.51
C SER A 456 -1.94 15.88 -7.32
N VAL A 457 -1.10 16.87 -7.62
CA VAL A 457 -1.44 18.28 -7.62
C VAL A 457 -1.42 18.83 -9.05
N LEU A 458 -2.20 19.88 -9.30
CA LEU A 458 -2.16 20.56 -10.59
C LEU A 458 -0.78 21.25 -10.80
N PRO A 459 -0.30 21.39 -12.05
CA PRO A 459 0.96 22.08 -12.32
C PRO A 459 1.04 23.49 -11.72
N SER A 460 -0.07 24.22 -11.68
CA SER A 460 -0.17 25.56 -11.06
C SER A 460 0.02 25.57 -9.55
N GLN A 461 -0.21 24.45 -8.88
CA GLN A 461 -0.09 24.30 -7.42
C GLN A 461 1.27 23.71 -6.98
N MET A 462 2.07 23.20 -7.92
CA MET A 462 3.30 22.48 -7.63
C MET A 462 4.32 23.32 -6.87
N ASP A 463 4.59 24.52 -7.34
CA ASP A 463 5.57 25.43 -6.72
C ASP A 463 5.16 25.80 -5.28
N GLU A 464 3.87 26.06 -5.06
CA GLU A 464 3.37 26.38 -3.73
C GLU A 464 3.45 25.18 -2.78
N SER A 465 3.09 23.98 -3.26
CA SER A 465 3.16 22.75 -2.48
C SER A 465 4.60 22.49 -1.98
N ILE A 466 5.57 22.59 -2.87
CA ILE A 466 6.97 22.38 -2.54
C ILE A 466 7.57 23.51 -1.72
N ARG A 467 7.16 24.77 -1.92
CA ARG A 467 7.57 25.90 -1.11
C ARG A 467 7.14 25.73 0.35
N LYS A 468 5.89 25.33 0.60
CA LYS A 468 5.38 25.04 1.95
C LYS A 468 6.14 23.88 2.59
N LEU A 469 6.34 22.78 1.86
CA LEU A 469 7.13 21.64 2.35
C LEU A 469 8.57 22.05 2.67
N GLY A 470 9.20 22.87 1.82
CA GLY A 470 10.56 23.39 2.02
C GLY A 470 10.69 24.24 3.27
N ALA A 471 9.68 25.08 3.58
CA ALA A 471 9.65 25.84 4.83
C ALA A 471 9.57 24.93 6.05
N CYS A 472 8.70 23.89 6.04
CA CYS A 472 8.62 22.93 7.12
C CYS A 472 9.95 22.14 7.33
N ILE A 473 10.66 21.83 6.24
CA ILE A 473 11.98 21.18 6.31
C ILE A 473 13.02 22.14 6.91
N ALA A 474 13.00 23.41 6.54
CA ALA A 474 13.91 24.43 7.10
C ALA A 474 13.71 24.59 8.60
N ASP A 475 12.46 24.72 9.05
CA ASP A 475 12.11 24.87 10.47
C ASP A 475 12.50 23.62 11.29
N ALA A 476 12.26 22.42 10.72
CA ALA A 476 12.66 21.17 11.36
C ALA A 476 14.17 21.06 11.54
N ARG A 477 14.96 21.56 10.59
CA ARG A 477 16.42 21.58 10.66
C ARG A 477 16.94 22.56 11.72
N LEU A 478 16.35 23.75 11.81
CA LEU A 478 16.72 24.73 12.83
C LEU A 478 16.45 24.22 14.25
N SER A 479 15.34 23.49 14.43
CA SER A 479 14.99 22.87 15.72
C SER A 479 15.94 21.75 16.17
N GLN A 480 16.81 21.24 15.30
CA GLN A 480 17.83 20.22 15.64
C GLN A 480 19.18 20.83 16.01
N THR A 481 19.45 22.07 15.59
CA THR A 481 20.70 22.76 15.85
C THR A 481 20.63 23.65 17.08
N ALA A 482 19.46 23.87 17.65
CA ALA A 482 19.16 24.54 18.89
C ALA A 482 19.05 23.56 20.07
#